data_fce6ea87bce76d9721a2fa4472e41259
#
_entry.id   fce6ea87bce76d9721a2fa4472e41259
#
_cell.length_a   1.000
_cell.length_b   1.000
_cell.length_c   1.000
_cell.angle_alpha   90.00
_cell.angle_beta   90.00
_cell.angle_gamma   90.00
#
_symmetry.space_group_name_H-M   'P 1'
#
loop_
_entity.id
_entity.type
_entity.pdbx_description
1 polymer ?
#
loop_
_entity_poly.entity_id
_entity_poly.type
_entity_poly.pdbx_seq_one_letter_code
_entity_poly.pdbx_strand_id
1 'polypeptide(L)'
;MGIDKLRLLRNKPVSFEDRLFLHQPTLDEISDELGDNGDQEYYNSLWLLCSAAYDMPSFLYDSMKKNFMNVSDWEFFRIVAPSVNPDVLALILKEADGSGFSFYGFGEYEREENGKKDTVLYRPETIMEDGTILHEMLIDEDFYKKFIPTIQEMIGFAHTGKKAGNKTTLKLLIDLDRKDRAKAQKRKGSESSIFNMVISLVNTEECKYNYETIFDLTLYQILKSYQQIQGKKAAIALLQGSCSGFVDTSKIPKDDMSWVYSDEKYKPRAKKLVNDNTKTSSKSSNSRHRTK
;
A
#
# COMPACT_ATOMS: atom_id res chain seq x y z
N MET A 1 2.26 10.79 14.34
CA MET A 1 3.51 10.13 14.75
C MET A 1 4.18 9.63 13.46
N GLY A 2 5.48 9.91 13.25
CA GLY A 2 6.15 9.42 12.03
C GLY A 2 6.48 7.93 12.14
N ILE A 3 6.48 7.23 10.99
CA ILE A 3 6.85 5.81 10.93
C ILE A 3 8.36 5.71 11.17
N ASP A 4 8.76 4.84 12.11
CA ASP A 4 10.18 4.54 12.36
C ASP A 4 10.70 3.55 11.30
N LYS A 5 11.17 4.11 10.18
CA LYS A 5 11.71 3.33 9.05
C LYS A 5 12.96 2.54 9.41
N LEU A 6 13.79 3.06 10.34
CA LEU A 6 14.98 2.32 10.78
C LEU A 6 14.59 1.10 11.63
N ARG A 7 13.51 1.21 12.40
CA ARG A 7 12.96 0.09 13.14
C ARG A 7 12.45 -1.01 12.19
N LEU A 8 11.71 -0.61 11.15
CA LEU A 8 11.27 -1.54 10.08
C LEU A 8 12.47 -2.18 9.38
N LEU A 9 13.47 -1.39 8.99
CA LEU A 9 14.65 -1.90 8.29
C LEU A 9 15.46 -2.90 9.13
N ARG A 10 15.43 -2.77 10.45
CA ARG A 10 16.08 -3.69 11.39
C ARG A 10 15.21 -4.88 11.80
N ASN A 11 14.07 -5.06 11.18
CA ASN A 11 13.08 -6.08 11.55
C ASN A 11 12.74 -6.08 13.05
N LYS A 12 12.49 -4.89 13.62
CA LYS A 12 12.06 -4.77 15.01
C LYS A 12 10.54 -4.58 15.07
N PRO A 13 9.85 -5.32 15.94
CA PRO A 13 8.40 -5.20 16.07
C PRO A 13 7.97 -3.76 16.38
N VAL A 14 6.87 -3.33 15.80
CA VAL A 14 6.24 -2.03 16.06
C VAL A 14 5.04 -2.25 16.96
N SER A 15 5.03 -1.60 18.15
CA SER A 15 3.93 -1.71 19.10
C SER A 15 2.78 -0.77 18.74
N PHE A 16 1.56 -1.26 18.88
CA PHE A 16 0.32 -0.49 18.82
C PHE A 16 -0.43 -0.68 20.14
N GLU A 17 -0.56 0.40 20.91
CA GLU A 17 -1.36 0.49 22.15
C GLU A 17 -1.01 -0.56 23.23
N ASP A 18 0.27 -0.98 23.26
CA ASP A 18 0.83 -1.97 24.20
C ASP A 18 0.18 -3.37 24.16
N ARG A 19 -0.74 -3.61 23.21
CA ARG A 19 -1.45 -4.89 23.06
C ARG A 19 -1.09 -5.63 21.78
N LEU A 20 -0.91 -4.91 20.68
CA LEU A 20 -0.62 -5.49 19.37
C LEU A 20 0.77 -5.09 18.91
N PHE A 21 1.46 -6.03 18.34
CA PHE A 21 2.80 -5.86 17.80
C PHE A 21 2.80 -6.24 16.31
N LEU A 22 3.21 -5.31 15.46
CA LEU A 22 3.44 -5.60 14.06
C LEU A 22 4.81 -6.27 13.92
N HIS A 23 4.80 -7.50 13.47
CA HIS A 23 5.94 -8.29 13.05
C HIS A 23 6.06 -8.22 11.53
N GLN A 24 7.28 -8.18 11.02
CA GLN A 24 7.54 -8.31 9.59
C GLN A 24 8.09 -9.71 9.34
N PRO A 25 7.32 -10.62 8.76
CA PRO A 25 7.82 -11.96 8.49
C PRO A 25 8.92 -11.91 7.43
N THR A 26 9.87 -12.83 7.54
CA THR A 26 10.83 -13.13 6.50
C THR A 26 10.15 -13.85 5.33
N LEU A 27 10.81 -13.95 4.17
CA LEU A 27 10.25 -14.74 3.07
C LEU A 27 10.13 -16.22 3.43
N ASP A 28 11.02 -16.73 4.27
CA ASP A 28 10.99 -18.10 4.77
C ASP A 28 9.74 -18.34 5.61
N GLU A 29 9.47 -17.48 6.59
CA GLU A 29 8.24 -17.54 7.39
C GLU A 29 6.96 -17.43 6.53
N ILE A 30 6.95 -16.59 5.50
CA ILE A 30 5.82 -16.48 4.57
C ILE A 30 5.61 -17.79 3.80
N SER A 31 6.70 -18.40 3.32
CA SER A 31 6.64 -19.64 2.57
C SER A 31 6.18 -20.82 3.42
N ASP A 32 6.69 -20.92 4.65
CA ASP A 32 6.40 -22.01 5.56
C ASP A 32 4.96 -21.96 6.09
N GLU A 33 4.48 -20.77 6.45
CA GLU A 33 3.16 -20.61 7.06
C GLU A 33 2.00 -20.56 6.05
N LEU A 34 2.25 -19.99 4.85
CA LEU A 34 1.19 -19.80 3.84
C LEU A 34 1.26 -20.80 2.68
N GLY A 35 2.35 -21.59 2.58
CA GLY A 35 2.49 -22.64 1.58
C GLY A 35 2.57 -22.16 0.14
N ASP A 36 2.08 -22.98 -0.79
CA ASP A 36 2.11 -22.69 -2.23
C ASP A 36 1.40 -21.36 -2.58
N ASN A 37 2.10 -20.47 -3.26
CA ASN A 37 1.66 -19.09 -3.57
C ASN A 37 1.46 -18.18 -2.35
N GLY A 38 2.01 -18.53 -1.19
CA GLY A 38 1.87 -17.77 0.05
C GLY A 38 2.36 -16.33 -0.07
N ASP A 39 3.40 -16.09 -0.85
CA ASP A 39 3.92 -14.74 -1.15
C ASP A 39 2.89 -13.87 -1.90
N GLN A 40 2.15 -14.44 -2.86
CA GLN A 40 1.09 -13.73 -3.57
C GLN A 40 -0.11 -13.46 -2.65
N GLU A 41 -0.49 -14.45 -1.83
CA GLU A 41 -1.58 -14.31 -0.85
C GLU A 41 -1.24 -13.25 0.21
N TYR A 42 -0.01 -13.29 0.73
CA TYR A 42 0.53 -12.28 1.65
C TYR A 42 0.42 -10.87 1.07
N TYR A 43 0.96 -10.67 -0.14
CA TYR A 43 0.95 -9.35 -0.77
C TYR A 43 -0.47 -8.86 -1.07
N ASN A 44 -1.34 -9.73 -1.61
CA ASN A 44 -2.71 -9.38 -1.96
C ASN A 44 -3.54 -9.02 -0.72
N SER A 45 -3.39 -9.76 0.37
CA SER A 45 -4.07 -9.50 1.65
C SER A 45 -3.68 -8.16 2.24
N LEU A 46 -2.37 -7.85 2.26
CA LEU A 46 -1.90 -6.55 2.74
C LEU A 46 -2.28 -5.41 1.79
N TRP A 47 -2.27 -5.67 0.48
CA TRP A 47 -2.73 -4.69 -0.50
C TRP A 47 -4.21 -4.35 -0.28
N LEU A 48 -5.07 -5.36 -0.06
CA LEU A 48 -6.49 -5.17 0.24
C LEU A 48 -6.68 -4.36 1.52
N LEU A 49 -5.94 -4.71 2.58
CA LEU A 49 -6.00 -4.02 3.86
C LEU A 49 -5.61 -2.54 3.77
N CYS A 50 -4.63 -2.22 2.91
CA CYS A 50 -4.12 -0.87 2.68
C CYS A 50 -4.95 -0.06 1.68
N SER A 51 -5.86 -0.69 0.94
CA SER A 51 -6.66 -0.02 -0.09
C SER A 51 -7.64 0.96 0.51
N ALA A 52 -7.95 2.00 -0.23
CA ALA A 52 -9.01 2.96 0.06
C ALA A 52 -10.20 2.77 -0.90
N ALA A 53 -11.31 3.43 -0.59
CA ALA A 53 -12.52 3.34 -1.42
C ALA A 53 -12.29 3.67 -2.90
N TYR A 54 -11.41 4.62 -3.20
CA TYR A 54 -11.08 5.02 -4.57
C TYR A 54 -10.10 4.08 -5.30
N ASP A 55 -9.49 3.14 -4.60
CA ASP A 55 -8.68 2.09 -5.21
C ASP A 55 -9.54 0.91 -5.69
N MET A 56 -10.77 0.78 -5.16
CA MET A 56 -11.70 -0.30 -5.46
C MET A 56 -13.12 0.19 -5.84
N PRO A 57 -13.26 1.14 -6.79
CA PRO A 57 -14.54 1.79 -7.08
C PRO A 57 -15.59 0.84 -7.64
N SER A 58 -15.21 -0.18 -8.45
CA SER A 58 -16.16 -1.15 -9.00
C SER A 58 -16.67 -2.11 -7.92
N PHE A 59 -15.84 -2.51 -6.97
CA PHE A 59 -16.25 -3.35 -5.85
C PHE A 59 -17.35 -2.69 -5.03
N LEU A 60 -17.13 -1.43 -4.61
CA LEU A 60 -18.11 -0.68 -3.84
C LEU A 60 -19.42 -0.46 -4.61
N TYR A 61 -19.33 -0.14 -5.89
CA TYR A 61 -20.52 0.09 -6.72
C TYR A 61 -21.31 -1.19 -7.01
N ASP A 62 -20.62 -2.26 -7.41
CA ASP A 62 -21.26 -3.49 -7.86
C ASP A 62 -21.77 -4.35 -6.70
N SER A 63 -20.96 -4.52 -5.66
CA SER A 63 -21.27 -5.42 -4.53
C SER A 63 -22.08 -4.72 -3.44
N MET A 64 -21.75 -3.47 -3.13
CA MET A 64 -22.33 -2.77 -1.98
C MET A 64 -23.31 -1.66 -2.36
N LYS A 65 -23.47 -1.35 -3.67
CA LYS A 65 -24.31 -0.24 -4.17
C LYS A 65 -23.93 1.13 -3.56
N LYS A 66 -22.69 1.27 -3.11
CA LYS A 66 -22.15 2.50 -2.53
C LYS A 66 -21.38 3.30 -3.56
N ASN A 67 -21.47 4.63 -3.49
CA ASN A 67 -20.61 5.52 -4.25
C ASN A 67 -19.29 5.67 -3.49
N PHE A 68 -18.19 5.21 -4.07
CA PHE A 68 -16.86 5.24 -3.45
C PHE A 68 -16.39 6.66 -3.04
N MET A 69 -16.95 7.72 -3.66
CA MET A 69 -16.64 9.11 -3.29
C MET A 69 -17.21 9.51 -1.92
N ASN A 70 -18.20 8.78 -1.41
CA ASN A 70 -18.89 9.05 -0.15
C ASN A 70 -18.47 8.10 0.97
N VAL A 71 -17.53 7.19 0.70
CA VAL A 71 -17.01 6.21 1.66
C VAL A 71 -15.68 6.74 2.17
N SER A 72 -15.54 6.92 3.48
CA SER A 72 -14.26 7.29 4.10
C SER A 72 -13.28 6.12 4.10
N ASP A 73 -11.98 6.40 4.22
CA ASP A 73 -10.97 5.36 4.26
C ASP A 73 -11.15 4.46 5.50
N TRP A 74 -11.59 5.02 6.63
CA TRP A 74 -11.93 4.27 7.84
C TRP A 74 -13.17 3.37 7.63
N GLU A 75 -14.25 3.89 7.00
CA GLU A 75 -15.41 3.08 6.65
C GLU A 75 -15.02 1.93 5.71
N PHE A 76 -14.17 2.20 4.70
CA PHE A 76 -13.70 1.18 3.78
C PHE A 76 -12.88 0.11 4.49
N PHE A 77 -11.96 0.50 5.38
CA PHE A 77 -11.19 -0.43 6.20
C PHE A 77 -12.10 -1.37 7.02
N ARG A 78 -13.11 -0.83 7.70
CA ARG A 78 -14.06 -1.67 8.48
C ARG A 78 -14.79 -2.68 7.62
N ILE A 79 -15.07 -2.37 6.36
CA ILE A 79 -15.69 -3.28 5.40
C ILE A 79 -14.75 -4.40 4.99
N VAL A 80 -13.47 -4.11 4.75
CA VAL A 80 -12.54 -5.08 4.15
C VAL A 80 -11.74 -5.86 5.18
N ALA A 81 -11.40 -5.26 6.32
CA ALA A 81 -10.52 -5.89 7.32
C ALA A 81 -11.01 -7.26 7.82
N PRO A 82 -12.31 -7.48 8.08
CA PRO A 82 -12.80 -8.81 8.50
C PRO A 82 -12.72 -9.88 7.40
N SER A 83 -12.56 -9.50 6.14
CA SER A 83 -12.46 -10.42 5.00
C SER A 83 -11.02 -10.69 4.54
N VAL A 84 -10.04 -10.03 5.16
CA VAL A 84 -8.62 -10.30 4.90
C VAL A 84 -8.26 -11.66 5.45
N ASN A 85 -7.40 -12.39 4.73
CA ASN A 85 -6.98 -13.73 5.14
C ASN A 85 -6.45 -13.70 6.59
N PRO A 86 -7.07 -14.46 7.53
CA PRO A 86 -6.71 -14.45 8.94
C PRO A 86 -5.28 -14.97 9.18
N ASP A 87 -4.78 -15.92 8.38
CA ASP A 87 -3.45 -16.49 8.55
C ASP A 87 -2.37 -15.45 8.21
N VAL A 88 -2.59 -14.66 7.16
CA VAL A 88 -1.70 -13.53 6.83
C VAL A 88 -1.68 -12.50 7.95
N LEU A 89 -2.86 -12.18 8.52
CA LEU A 89 -2.91 -11.21 9.61
C LEU A 89 -2.27 -11.76 10.88
N ALA A 90 -2.50 -13.03 11.22
CA ALA A 90 -1.89 -13.70 12.36
C ALA A 90 -0.36 -13.79 12.21
N LEU A 91 0.15 -13.85 10.99
CA LEU A 91 1.59 -13.84 10.72
C LEU A 91 2.21 -12.46 11.03
N ILE A 92 1.53 -11.38 10.69
CA ILE A 92 2.06 -10.02 10.85
C ILE A 92 1.66 -9.32 12.15
N LEU A 93 0.50 -9.65 12.72
CA LEU A 93 0.01 -9.07 13.97
C LEU A 93 0.09 -10.10 15.08
N LYS A 94 0.79 -9.74 16.15
CA LYS A 94 0.96 -10.57 17.33
C LYS A 94 0.41 -9.83 18.54
N GLU A 95 -0.22 -10.58 19.44
CA GLU A 95 -0.59 -10.10 20.76
C GLU A 95 0.60 -10.13 21.71
N ALA A 96 0.43 -9.60 22.93
CA ALA A 96 1.52 -9.52 23.90
C ALA A 96 2.07 -10.88 24.33
N ASP A 97 1.26 -11.94 24.27
CA ASP A 97 1.64 -13.33 24.54
C ASP A 97 2.28 -14.05 23.34
N GLY A 98 2.39 -13.37 22.19
CA GLY A 98 2.94 -13.91 20.95
C GLY A 98 1.92 -14.62 20.06
N SER A 99 0.66 -14.75 20.48
CA SER A 99 -0.40 -15.32 19.63
C SER A 99 -0.68 -14.43 18.43
N GLY A 100 -1.11 -15.07 17.32
CA GLY A 100 -1.49 -14.35 16.10
C GLY A 100 -2.82 -13.65 16.25
N PHE A 101 -2.92 -12.42 15.76
CA PHE A 101 -4.14 -11.63 15.75
C PHE A 101 -4.70 -11.45 14.34
N SER A 102 -6.03 -11.53 14.20
CA SER A 102 -6.73 -11.23 12.95
C SER A 102 -8.01 -10.45 13.20
N PHE A 103 -8.51 -9.77 12.15
CA PHE A 103 -9.81 -9.09 12.21
C PHE A 103 -11.00 -10.04 11.91
N TYR A 104 -10.74 -11.32 11.76
CA TYR A 104 -11.79 -12.31 11.56
C TYR A 104 -12.73 -12.38 12.77
N GLY A 105 -14.03 -12.34 12.51
CA GLY A 105 -15.04 -12.34 13.57
C GLY A 105 -15.33 -10.98 14.19
N PHE A 106 -14.65 -9.91 13.78
CA PHE A 106 -15.02 -8.56 14.19
C PHE A 106 -16.29 -8.11 13.48
N GLY A 107 -17.17 -7.45 14.24
CA GLY A 107 -18.36 -6.78 13.75
C GLY A 107 -18.27 -5.26 13.94
N GLU A 108 -19.17 -4.53 13.30
CA GLU A 108 -19.31 -3.09 13.54
C GLU A 108 -20.14 -2.84 14.83
N TYR A 109 -19.66 -1.95 15.67
CA TYR A 109 -20.32 -1.53 16.89
C TYR A 109 -20.37 0.00 16.98
N GLU A 110 -21.54 0.58 17.27
CA GLU A 110 -21.68 2.01 17.51
C GLU A 110 -21.35 2.30 18.98
N ARG A 111 -20.28 3.05 19.22
CA ARG A 111 -19.87 3.54 20.52
C ARG A 111 -20.29 5.01 20.65
N GLU A 112 -20.86 5.36 21.77
CA GLU A 112 -21.11 6.76 22.12
C GLU A 112 -20.11 7.18 23.20
N GLU A 113 -19.22 8.10 22.87
CA GLU A 113 -18.21 8.63 23.77
C GLU A 113 -18.24 10.17 23.72
N ASN A 114 -18.41 10.79 24.89
CA ASN A 114 -18.49 12.25 25.02
C ASN A 114 -19.58 12.91 24.13
N GLY A 115 -20.72 12.24 23.92
CA GLY A 115 -21.82 12.72 23.10
C GLY A 115 -21.55 12.64 21.58
N LYS A 116 -20.46 11.99 21.16
CA LYS A 116 -20.18 11.65 19.76
C LYS A 116 -20.41 10.17 19.54
N LYS A 117 -21.14 9.86 18.47
CA LYS A 117 -21.28 8.50 17.98
C LYS A 117 -20.13 8.18 17.05
N ASP A 118 -19.43 7.10 17.34
CA ASP A 118 -18.35 6.54 16.52
C ASP A 118 -18.64 5.06 16.22
N THR A 119 -18.27 4.62 15.03
CA THR A 119 -18.41 3.22 14.66
C THR A 119 -17.02 2.56 14.70
N VAL A 120 -16.89 1.54 15.51
CA VAL A 120 -15.64 0.80 15.72
C VAL A 120 -15.79 -0.65 15.29
N LEU A 121 -14.68 -1.34 15.06
CA LEU A 121 -14.68 -2.80 14.96
C LEU A 121 -14.56 -3.38 16.37
N TYR A 122 -15.41 -4.35 16.67
CA TYR A 122 -15.54 -4.98 17.99
C TYR A 122 -15.57 -6.49 17.86
N ARG A 123 -14.87 -7.17 18.75
CA ARG A 123 -14.96 -8.63 18.96
C ARG A 123 -14.93 -8.92 20.45
N PRO A 124 -15.91 -9.67 20.99
CA PRO A 124 -15.81 -10.21 22.31
C PRO A 124 -14.76 -11.34 22.32
N GLU A 125 -13.74 -11.25 23.17
CA GLU A 125 -12.65 -12.23 23.19
C GLU A 125 -12.92 -13.42 24.12
N THR A 126 -13.57 -13.17 25.25
CA THR A 126 -13.94 -14.23 26.19
C THR A 126 -15.32 -13.97 26.78
N ILE A 127 -16.23 -14.89 26.53
CA ILE A 127 -17.57 -14.89 27.14
C ILE A 127 -17.56 -15.96 28.22
N MET A 128 -17.80 -15.56 29.48
CA MET A 128 -17.96 -16.49 30.61
C MET A 128 -19.28 -17.24 30.48
N GLU A 129 -19.41 -18.36 31.20
CA GLU A 129 -20.66 -19.17 31.22
C GLU A 129 -21.90 -18.36 31.66
N ASP A 130 -21.71 -17.31 32.44
CA ASP A 130 -22.74 -16.36 32.87
C ASP A 130 -23.03 -15.24 31.86
N GLY A 131 -22.37 -15.25 30.71
CA GLY A 131 -22.49 -14.23 29.67
C GLY A 131 -21.64 -12.98 29.90
N THR A 132 -20.81 -12.93 30.95
CA THR A 132 -19.89 -11.81 31.19
C THR A 132 -18.77 -11.84 30.21
N ILE A 133 -18.51 -10.69 29.56
CA ILE A 133 -17.38 -10.50 28.64
C ILE A 133 -16.15 -10.05 29.43
N LEU A 134 -15.11 -10.89 29.48
CA LEU A 134 -13.89 -10.61 30.25
C LEU A 134 -12.87 -9.79 29.50
N HIS A 135 -12.82 -9.95 28.16
CA HIS A 135 -11.91 -9.20 27.30
C HIS A 135 -12.66 -8.72 26.06
N GLU A 136 -12.60 -7.43 25.85
CA GLU A 136 -13.13 -6.77 24.66
C GLU A 136 -11.99 -6.21 23.85
N MET A 137 -11.96 -6.47 22.54
CA MET A 137 -11.06 -5.78 21.65
C MET A 137 -11.81 -4.80 20.78
N LEU A 138 -11.41 -3.53 20.88
CA LEU A 138 -11.94 -2.42 20.11
C LEU A 138 -10.85 -1.92 19.18
N ILE A 139 -11.17 -1.80 17.90
CA ILE A 139 -10.30 -1.18 16.88
C ILE A 139 -11.02 0.08 16.39
N ASP A 140 -10.42 1.21 16.64
CA ASP A 140 -10.97 2.51 16.30
C ASP A 140 -10.21 3.19 15.16
N GLU A 141 -10.67 4.38 14.78
CA GLU A 141 -10.05 5.16 13.71
C GLU A 141 -8.62 5.61 14.05
N ASP A 142 -8.30 5.78 15.33
CA ASP A 142 -6.97 6.21 15.75
C ASP A 142 -5.94 5.08 15.65
N PHE A 143 -6.36 3.83 15.93
CA PHE A 143 -5.57 2.63 15.58
C PHE A 143 -5.34 2.58 14.06
N TYR A 144 -6.40 2.68 13.25
CA TYR A 144 -6.32 2.68 11.79
C TYR A 144 -5.30 3.70 11.26
N LYS A 145 -5.34 4.94 11.74
CA LYS A 145 -4.43 6.04 11.32
C LYS A 145 -2.96 5.77 11.64
N LYS A 146 -2.68 4.92 12.60
CA LYS A 146 -1.30 4.50 12.96
C LYS A 146 -0.90 3.24 12.21
N PHE A 147 -1.80 2.27 12.14
CA PHE A 147 -1.55 0.94 11.62
C PHE A 147 -1.39 0.93 10.09
N ILE A 148 -2.37 1.43 9.35
CA ILE A 148 -2.35 1.35 7.89
C ILE A 148 -1.15 2.05 7.24
N PRO A 149 -0.76 3.27 7.62
CA PRO A 149 0.45 3.88 7.06
C PRO A 149 1.72 3.06 7.29
N THR A 150 1.80 2.31 8.41
CA THR A 150 2.95 1.45 8.69
C THR A 150 2.97 0.24 7.76
N ILE A 151 1.82 -0.41 7.52
CA ILE A 151 1.71 -1.50 6.53
C ILE A 151 2.01 -0.98 5.11
N GLN A 152 1.48 0.19 4.75
CA GLN A 152 1.75 0.81 3.44
C GLN A 152 3.24 1.04 3.20
N GLU A 153 3.98 1.55 4.19
CA GLU A 153 5.43 1.69 4.10
C GLU A 153 6.12 0.32 3.97
N MET A 154 5.64 -0.67 4.73
CA MET A 154 6.20 -2.03 4.76
C MET A 154 6.16 -2.73 3.41
N ILE A 155 5.05 -2.61 2.68
CA ILE A 155 4.86 -3.23 1.36
C ILE A 155 5.11 -2.29 0.18
N GLY A 156 5.52 -1.04 0.44
CA GLY A 156 5.71 -0.02 -0.59
C GLY A 156 4.42 0.38 -1.30
N PHE A 157 3.28 0.30 -0.61
CA PHE A 157 1.99 0.64 -1.17
C PHE A 157 1.86 2.15 -1.43
N ALA A 158 1.26 2.49 -2.56
CA ALA A 158 0.92 3.86 -2.87
C ALA A 158 -0.49 3.92 -3.47
N HIS A 159 -1.33 4.76 -2.90
CA HIS A 159 -2.66 5.01 -3.44
C HIS A 159 -2.63 5.58 -4.85
N THR A 160 -3.58 5.17 -5.68
CA THR A 160 -3.73 5.69 -7.05
C THR A 160 -4.10 7.17 -7.08
N GLY A 161 -4.71 7.68 -6.00
CA GLY A 161 -5.09 9.08 -5.83
C GLY A 161 -6.13 9.59 -6.85
N LYS A 162 -6.79 8.71 -7.58
CA LYS A 162 -7.80 9.05 -8.60
C LYS A 162 -9.08 9.53 -7.93
N LYS A 163 -9.45 10.79 -8.18
CA LYS A 163 -10.72 11.37 -7.71
C LYS A 163 -11.59 11.73 -8.91
N ALA A 164 -12.89 11.45 -8.81
CA ALA A 164 -13.84 11.82 -9.84
C ALA A 164 -14.28 13.28 -9.67
N GLY A 165 -14.08 14.12 -10.69
CA GLY A 165 -14.55 15.51 -10.69
C GLY A 165 -16.02 15.67 -11.06
N ASN A 166 -16.65 14.66 -11.68
CA ASN A 166 -18.06 14.67 -12.09
C ASN A 166 -18.62 13.26 -12.29
N LYS A 167 -19.95 13.15 -12.55
CA LYS A 167 -20.62 11.85 -12.74
C LYS A 167 -20.09 11.03 -13.91
N THR A 168 -19.63 11.67 -14.99
CA THR A 168 -19.06 10.99 -16.16
C THR A 168 -17.73 10.36 -15.82
N THR A 169 -16.84 11.12 -15.15
CA THR A 169 -15.55 10.61 -14.67
C THR A 169 -15.74 9.49 -13.65
N LEU A 170 -16.76 9.58 -12.79
CA LEU A 170 -17.09 8.53 -11.82
C LEU A 170 -17.41 7.20 -12.54
N LYS A 171 -18.30 7.22 -13.55
CA LYS A 171 -18.60 6.03 -14.35
C LYS A 171 -17.38 5.48 -15.07
N LEU A 172 -16.56 6.36 -15.64
CA LEU A 172 -15.32 5.97 -16.31
C LEU A 172 -14.35 5.26 -15.36
N LEU A 173 -14.16 5.76 -14.14
CA LEU A 173 -13.29 5.12 -13.14
C LEU A 173 -13.80 3.74 -12.74
N ILE A 174 -15.11 3.57 -12.54
CA ILE A 174 -15.72 2.27 -12.26
C ILE A 174 -15.49 1.28 -13.44
N ASP A 175 -15.68 1.73 -14.67
CA ASP A 175 -15.50 0.87 -15.86
C ASP A 175 -14.01 0.53 -16.11
N LEU A 176 -13.09 1.44 -15.82
CA LEU A 176 -11.66 1.16 -15.87
C LEU A 176 -11.26 0.12 -14.82
N ASP A 177 -11.72 0.26 -13.59
CA ASP A 177 -11.43 -0.69 -12.51
C ASP A 177 -11.99 -2.09 -12.84
N ARG A 178 -13.21 -2.19 -13.38
CA ARG A 178 -13.77 -3.47 -13.89
C ARG A 178 -12.87 -4.14 -14.93
N LYS A 179 -12.37 -3.34 -15.90
CA LYS A 179 -11.46 -3.85 -16.93
C LYS A 179 -10.12 -4.30 -16.36
N ASP A 180 -9.57 -3.56 -15.41
CA ASP A 180 -8.28 -3.89 -14.80
C ASP A 180 -8.41 -5.15 -13.93
N ARG A 181 -9.50 -5.32 -13.17
CA ARG A 181 -9.83 -6.55 -12.44
C ARG A 181 -10.02 -7.74 -13.37
N ALA A 182 -10.74 -7.58 -14.47
CA ALA A 182 -10.92 -8.66 -15.47
C ALA A 182 -9.58 -9.07 -16.11
N LYS A 183 -8.65 -8.12 -16.33
CA LYS A 183 -7.29 -8.42 -16.79
C LYS A 183 -6.47 -9.15 -15.73
N ALA A 184 -6.55 -8.71 -14.47
CA ALA A 184 -5.87 -9.36 -13.37
C ALA A 184 -6.33 -10.81 -13.18
N GLN A 185 -7.64 -11.08 -13.27
CA GLN A 185 -8.18 -12.45 -13.22
C GLN A 185 -7.65 -13.34 -14.34
N LYS A 186 -7.48 -12.80 -15.57
CA LYS A 186 -6.90 -13.56 -16.70
C LYS A 186 -5.42 -13.87 -16.52
N ARG A 187 -4.71 -13.11 -15.67
CA ARG A 187 -3.29 -13.33 -15.33
C ARG A 187 -3.10 -14.26 -14.13
N LYS A 188 -4.17 -14.85 -13.59
CA LYS A 188 -4.08 -15.88 -12.55
C LYS A 188 -3.19 -17.02 -13.05
N GLY A 189 -2.09 -17.28 -12.34
CA GLY A 189 -1.04 -18.23 -12.74
C GLY A 189 0.23 -17.59 -13.29
N SER A 190 0.33 -16.26 -13.39
CA SER A 190 1.63 -15.60 -13.55
C SER A 190 2.39 -15.64 -12.22
N GLU A 191 3.70 -15.81 -12.30
CA GLU A 191 4.60 -15.73 -11.14
C GLU A 191 4.34 -14.44 -10.33
N SER A 192 4.48 -14.55 -9.02
CA SER A 192 4.24 -13.41 -8.14
C SER A 192 5.25 -12.28 -8.38
N SER A 193 4.87 -11.06 -8.03
CA SER A 193 5.77 -9.91 -8.12
C SER A 193 6.95 -10.03 -7.14
N ILE A 194 6.75 -10.69 -5.99
CA ILE A 194 7.80 -10.95 -5.00
C ILE A 194 8.80 -11.93 -5.58
N PHE A 195 8.35 -13.07 -6.14
CA PHE A 195 9.20 -14.05 -6.80
C PHE A 195 10.07 -13.39 -7.88
N ASN A 196 9.47 -12.63 -8.79
CA ASN A 196 10.22 -11.95 -9.84
C ASN A 196 11.22 -10.91 -9.28
N MET A 197 10.90 -10.27 -8.17
CA MET A 197 11.81 -9.33 -7.50
C MET A 197 13.01 -10.06 -6.88
N VAL A 198 12.78 -11.19 -6.23
CA VAL A 198 13.85 -12.05 -5.65
C VAL A 198 14.80 -12.53 -6.74
N ILE A 199 14.27 -13.11 -7.83
CA ILE A 199 15.08 -13.55 -8.97
C ILE A 199 15.90 -12.40 -9.54
N SER A 200 15.27 -11.24 -9.73
CA SER A 200 15.96 -10.06 -10.28
C SER A 200 17.06 -9.55 -9.36
N LEU A 201 16.85 -9.58 -8.04
CA LEU A 201 17.85 -9.14 -7.07
C LEU A 201 19.05 -10.08 -7.03
N VAL A 202 18.83 -11.37 -6.82
CA VAL A 202 19.93 -12.36 -6.65
C VAL A 202 20.84 -12.41 -7.86
N ASN A 203 20.30 -12.15 -9.07
CA ASN A 203 21.06 -12.13 -10.30
C ASN A 203 21.71 -10.77 -10.63
N THR A 204 21.73 -9.80 -9.70
CA THR A 204 22.47 -8.56 -9.88
C THR A 204 23.80 -8.57 -9.13
N GLU A 205 24.85 -7.99 -9.73
CA GLU A 205 26.19 -7.88 -9.12
C GLU A 205 26.18 -7.12 -7.80
N GLU A 206 25.24 -6.19 -7.61
CA GLU A 206 25.12 -5.40 -6.41
C GLU A 206 24.45 -6.14 -5.24
N CYS A 207 23.76 -7.25 -5.51
CA CYS A 207 23.13 -8.05 -4.47
C CYS A 207 24.18 -8.83 -3.68
N LYS A 208 24.07 -8.76 -2.35
CA LYS A 208 24.98 -9.45 -1.43
C LYS A 208 24.40 -10.76 -0.91
N TYR A 209 23.19 -11.10 -1.31
CA TYR A 209 22.46 -12.29 -0.89
C TYR A 209 22.39 -13.29 -2.03
N ASN A 210 22.41 -14.57 -1.70
CA ASN A 210 22.15 -15.68 -2.60
C ASN A 210 20.75 -16.25 -2.36
N TYR A 211 20.37 -17.33 -3.05
CA TYR A 211 19.05 -17.97 -2.90
C TYR A 211 18.82 -18.60 -1.52
N GLU A 212 19.86 -18.86 -0.72
CA GLU A 212 19.69 -19.34 0.65
C GLU A 212 19.45 -18.20 1.61
N THR A 213 20.23 -17.12 1.52
CA THR A 213 20.25 -16.05 2.52
C THR A 213 19.22 -14.94 2.24
N ILE A 214 18.65 -14.86 1.02
CA ILE A 214 17.65 -13.85 0.70
C ILE A 214 16.31 -14.13 1.40
N PHE A 215 16.03 -15.39 1.73
CA PHE A 215 14.82 -15.78 2.43
C PHE A 215 14.81 -15.37 3.90
N ASP A 216 15.97 -15.08 4.50
CA ASP A 216 16.07 -14.47 5.84
C ASP A 216 15.64 -13.00 5.88
N LEU A 217 15.41 -12.37 4.72
CA LEU A 217 15.01 -10.97 4.62
C LEU A 217 13.50 -10.80 4.67
N THR A 218 13.08 -9.68 5.25
CA THR A 218 11.68 -9.25 5.17
C THR A 218 11.37 -8.63 3.80
N LEU A 219 10.09 -8.62 3.42
CA LEU A 219 9.65 -7.97 2.18
C LEU A 219 10.08 -6.49 2.12
N TYR A 220 10.06 -5.78 3.26
CA TYR A 220 10.51 -4.39 3.32
C TYR A 220 11.99 -4.24 2.98
N GLN A 221 12.85 -5.09 3.53
CA GLN A 221 14.28 -5.08 3.25
C GLN A 221 14.58 -5.38 1.77
N ILE A 222 13.88 -6.37 1.21
CA ILE A 222 13.97 -6.73 -0.22
C ILE A 222 13.53 -5.56 -1.10
N LEU A 223 12.38 -4.97 -0.81
CA LEU A 223 11.84 -3.83 -1.55
C LEU A 223 12.80 -2.63 -1.54
N LYS A 224 13.36 -2.29 -0.38
CA LYS A 224 14.31 -1.17 -0.25
C LYS A 224 15.63 -1.47 -0.98
N SER A 225 16.12 -2.71 -0.92
CA SER A 225 17.31 -3.14 -1.66
C SER A 225 17.09 -3.08 -3.17
N TYR A 226 15.94 -3.56 -3.64
CA TYR A 226 15.54 -3.50 -5.05
C TYR A 226 15.47 -2.05 -5.55
N GLN A 227 14.78 -1.18 -4.82
CA GLN A 227 14.67 0.25 -5.13
C GLN A 227 16.05 0.92 -5.20
N GLN A 228 16.94 0.63 -4.25
CA GLN A 228 18.29 1.20 -4.22
C GLN A 228 19.13 0.76 -5.43
N ILE A 229 19.08 -0.52 -5.78
CA ILE A 229 19.81 -1.04 -6.95
C ILE A 229 19.28 -0.40 -8.23
N GLN A 230 17.98 -0.32 -8.41
CA GLN A 230 17.34 0.33 -9.55
C GLN A 230 17.73 1.82 -9.63
N GLY A 231 17.69 2.53 -8.52
CA GLY A 231 18.07 3.94 -8.44
C GLY A 231 19.53 4.16 -8.78
N LYS A 232 20.43 3.29 -8.31
CA LYS A 232 21.86 3.33 -8.64
C LYS A 232 22.11 3.10 -10.15
N LYS A 233 21.48 2.08 -10.73
CA LYS A 233 21.62 1.80 -12.17
C LYS A 233 21.08 2.93 -13.03
N ALA A 234 19.94 3.50 -12.66
CA ALA A 234 19.36 4.66 -13.35
C ALA A 234 20.30 5.89 -13.28
N ALA A 235 20.85 6.20 -12.10
CA ALA A 235 21.77 7.31 -11.91
C ALA A 235 23.06 7.13 -12.74
N ILE A 236 23.64 5.92 -12.75
CA ILE A 236 24.83 5.62 -13.57
C ILE A 236 24.54 5.80 -15.06
N ALA A 237 23.40 5.27 -15.54
CA ALA A 237 23.00 5.42 -16.95
C ALA A 237 22.82 6.90 -17.34
N LEU A 238 22.22 7.72 -16.47
CA LEU A 238 22.07 9.16 -16.68
C LEU A 238 23.43 9.89 -16.71
N LEU A 239 24.34 9.55 -15.81
CA LEU A 239 25.70 10.11 -15.79
C LEU A 239 26.47 9.75 -17.05
N GLN A 240 26.42 8.48 -17.48
CA GLN A 240 27.06 8.04 -18.73
C GLN A 240 26.47 8.75 -19.96
N GLY A 241 25.13 8.85 -20.02
CA GLY A 241 24.44 9.60 -21.08
C GLY A 241 24.85 11.09 -21.13
N SER A 242 25.03 11.70 -19.97
CA SER A 242 25.52 13.07 -19.82
C SER A 242 26.94 13.25 -20.40
N CYS A 243 27.86 12.33 -20.06
CA CYS A 243 29.23 12.36 -20.54
C CYS A 243 29.34 12.14 -22.06
N SER A 244 28.38 11.40 -22.64
CA SER A 244 28.35 11.15 -24.10
C SER A 244 27.83 12.34 -24.93
N GLY A 245 27.28 13.37 -24.29
CA GLY A 245 26.66 14.52 -24.93
C GLY A 245 25.29 14.26 -25.58
N PHE A 246 24.77 13.03 -25.51
CA PHE A 246 23.47 12.67 -26.08
C PHE A 246 22.27 13.06 -25.18
N VAL A 247 22.51 13.33 -23.91
CA VAL A 247 21.46 13.65 -22.93
C VAL A 247 21.65 15.08 -22.42
N ASP A 248 20.62 15.90 -22.63
CA ASP A 248 20.56 17.23 -22.01
C ASP A 248 20.19 17.09 -20.52
N THR A 249 21.20 17.16 -19.66
CA THR A 249 21.04 17.03 -18.21
C THR A 249 20.51 18.29 -17.53
N SER A 250 20.42 19.42 -18.25
CA SER A 250 19.92 20.68 -17.66
C SER A 250 18.47 20.58 -17.16
N LYS A 251 17.68 19.65 -17.71
CA LYS A 251 16.28 19.40 -17.37
C LYS A 251 16.07 18.24 -16.41
N ILE A 252 17.14 17.52 -16.07
CA ILE A 252 17.07 16.36 -15.16
C ILE A 252 17.30 16.85 -13.72
N PRO A 253 16.41 16.52 -12.77
CA PRO A 253 16.63 16.84 -11.37
C PRO A 253 17.95 16.24 -10.87
N LYS A 254 18.75 17.01 -10.13
CA LYS A 254 20.03 16.54 -9.59
C LYS A 254 19.89 15.28 -8.74
N ASP A 255 18.77 15.13 -8.05
CA ASP A 255 18.47 13.96 -7.24
C ASP A 255 18.32 12.68 -8.07
N ASP A 256 17.85 12.77 -9.34
CA ASP A 256 17.75 11.62 -10.23
C ASP A 256 19.12 11.10 -10.68
N MET A 257 20.14 11.95 -10.67
CA MET A 257 21.55 11.60 -10.96
C MET A 257 22.33 11.15 -9.71
N SER A 258 21.73 11.24 -8.53
CA SER A 258 22.35 10.77 -7.28
C SER A 258 22.12 9.28 -7.09
N TRP A 259 23.15 8.53 -6.70
CA TRP A 259 23.03 7.13 -6.32
C TRP A 259 22.55 6.93 -4.87
N VAL A 260 22.48 8.02 -4.09
CA VAL A 260 22.00 7.98 -2.71
C VAL A 260 20.51 7.69 -2.68
N TYR A 261 20.10 6.77 -1.81
CA TYR A 261 18.69 6.44 -1.64
C TYR A 261 17.86 7.65 -1.19
N SER A 262 16.72 7.84 -1.82
CA SER A 262 15.75 8.87 -1.45
C SER A 262 14.34 8.36 -1.73
N ASP A 263 13.48 8.39 -0.71
CA ASP A 263 12.06 8.00 -0.85
C ASP A 263 11.31 8.84 -1.90
N GLU A 264 11.71 10.09 -2.10
CA GLU A 264 11.08 11.00 -3.07
C GLU A 264 11.22 10.50 -4.52
N LYS A 265 12.27 9.74 -4.83
CA LYS A 265 12.47 9.15 -6.17
C LYS A 265 11.41 8.12 -6.53
N TYR A 266 10.85 7.44 -5.52
CA TYR A 266 9.92 6.31 -5.69
C TYR A 266 8.47 6.70 -5.45
N LYS A 267 8.21 7.97 -5.10
CA LYS A 267 6.84 8.48 -5.01
C LYS A 267 6.22 8.59 -6.41
N PRO A 268 4.99 8.13 -6.62
CA PRO A 268 4.33 8.25 -7.91
C PRO A 268 4.30 9.70 -8.38
N ARG A 269 4.87 10.00 -9.55
CA ARG A 269 4.87 11.35 -10.15
C ARG A 269 3.50 11.78 -10.69
N ALA A 270 2.39 11.19 -10.25
CA ALA A 270 1.05 11.38 -10.79
C ALA A 270 0.48 12.81 -10.73
N LYS A 271 1.16 13.78 -10.13
CA LYS A 271 0.64 15.14 -9.97
C LYS A 271 1.02 16.17 -11.04
N LYS A 272 1.91 15.88 -11.99
CA LYS A 272 2.34 16.88 -12.98
C LYS A 272 1.54 16.94 -14.28
N LEU A 273 0.74 15.93 -14.59
CA LEU A 273 0.01 15.87 -15.88
C LEU A 273 -1.32 16.65 -15.93
N VAL A 274 -1.82 17.15 -14.80
CA VAL A 274 -3.13 17.83 -14.76
C VAL A 274 -3.03 19.36 -14.85
N ASN A 275 -1.87 19.97 -14.61
CA ASN A 275 -1.74 21.44 -14.55
C ASN A 275 -1.28 22.12 -15.85
N ASP A 276 -0.81 21.38 -16.87
CA ASP A 276 -0.32 22.02 -18.11
C ASP A 276 -1.40 22.28 -19.16
N ASN A 277 -2.56 21.62 -19.08
CA ASN A 277 -3.64 21.84 -20.06
C ASN A 277 -4.54 23.06 -19.79
N THR A 278 -4.38 23.75 -18.65
CA THR A 278 -5.16 24.97 -18.35
C THR A 278 -4.47 26.26 -18.77
N LYS A 279 -3.18 26.21 -19.15
CA LYS A 279 -2.44 27.42 -19.59
C LYS A 279 -2.44 27.65 -21.10
N THR A 280 -2.88 26.71 -21.91
CA THR A 280 -2.88 26.86 -23.37
C THR A 280 -4.18 27.41 -23.96
N SER A 281 -5.29 27.43 -23.20
CA SER A 281 -6.59 27.94 -23.71
C SER A 281 -6.83 29.45 -23.49
N SER A 282 -5.95 30.15 -22.76
CA SER A 282 -6.13 31.61 -22.48
C SER A 282 -5.32 32.56 -23.38
N LYS A 283 -4.56 32.04 -24.39
CA LYS A 283 -3.75 32.90 -25.29
C LYS A 283 -4.28 33.05 -26.72
N SER A 284 -5.46 32.53 -27.06
CA SER A 284 -5.97 32.61 -28.44
C SER A 284 -7.13 33.60 -28.69
N SER A 285 -7.50 34.46 -27.74
CA SER A 285 -8.66 35.37 -27.91
C SER A 285 -8.32 36.88 -27.99
N ASN A 286 -7.04 37.29 -28.13
CA ASN A 286 -6.68 38.71 -28.21
C ASN A 286 -5.85 39.09 -29.45
N SER A 287 -6.31 38.70 -30.66
CA SER A 287 -5.76 39.30 -31.88
C SER A 287 -6.80 39.36 -33.02
N ARG A 288 -7.87 40.17 -32.84
CA ARG A 288 -8.68 40.71 -33.95
C ARG A 288 -9.41 41.95 -33.43
N HIS A 289 -8.75 43.10 -33.57
CA HIS A 289 -9.37 44.40 -33.88
C HIS A 289 -8.29 45.49 -33.89
N ARG A 290 -7.71 45.71 -35.06
CA ARG A 290 -7.25 47.02 -35.52
C ARG A 290 -6.90 46.93 -37.00
N THR A 291 -7.85 47.34 -37.84
CA THR A 291 -7.62 48.12 -39.06
C THR A 291 -8.97 48.58 -39.61
N LYS A 292 -9.31 49.70 -39.44
CA LYS A 292 -9.63 50.92 -40.20
C LYS A 292 -10.46 51.87 -39.36
#